data_1fa0f43cccef661c34f3f55feac9b7a1
#
_entry.id   1fa0f43cccef661c34f3f55feac9b7a1
#
_cell.length_a   1.000
_cell.length_b   1.000
_cell.length_c   1.000
_cell.angle_alpha   90.00
_cell.angle_beta   90.00
_cell.angle_gamma   90.00
#
_symmetry.space_group_name_H-M   'P 1'
#
loop_
_entity.id
_entity.type
_entity.pdbx_description
1 polymer ?
#
loop_
_entity_poly.entity_id
_entity_poly.type
_entity_poly.pdbx_seq_one_letter_code
_entity_poly.pdbx_strand_id
1 'polypeptide(L)'
;MIYINKGLARRDFLRRSATMAALTGTPFAMNLLAMGAASAQSAGDHKALVCIFQIGGNDQSNTVIPRSGSAYLAYRQARGELSLSYAQLLAINPQGYSGDALALNSQMSGVKNLFDQQKVALVANVGPLNVPMTRTQWNGGQSTVSTPYQLFSHSDQATGWQTGLPDRPSETGWFGRLGDLTASAFNPGSSVSIAMSLAGNNIMQAGNSTIQYQLTTQGAVRVQALSDLYGSAAGATAVRRLMTETRAGLLENELNKVSARAINSEAVVNNAIAGVQAGGVFPTTGIGRQLQMVARMIAARGALGQRRQIFFVQQGGYDFHDNLLNDQNARLKEMSDAMAAFYQATVSMGVANNVTAFTASEFGRALQSNGRGSDHGWGGHHFVMGGAVQGNRLYGKFPTVALNGPEDSGQGRLIPTTSVDEYTATLARWFGVSDSDMPYVLPNLGRFPTSNMGFMG
;
A
#
# COMPACT_ATOMS: atom_id res chain seq x y z
N MET A 1 45.93 -18.26 18.96
CA MET A 1 44.61 -17.61 19.16
C MET A 1 44.73 -16.17 18.63
N ILE A 2 44.31 -15.92 17.39
CA ILE A 2 44.45 -14.59 16.77
C ILE A 2 43.12 -13.87 16.97
N TYR A 3 43.13 -12.84 17.80
CA TYR A 3 42.00 -11.92 17.97
C TYR A 3 41.89 -10.99 16.77
N ILE A 4 40.97 -11.28 15.85
CA ILE A 4 40.62 -10.35 14.77
C ILE A 4 39.70 -9.27 15.35
N ASN A 5 40.25 -8.05 15.47
CA ASN A 5 39.52 -6.89 15.96
C ASN A 5 38.48 -6.42 14.94
N LYS A 6 37.23 -6.86 15.12
CA LYS A 6 36.09 -6.60 14.18
C LYS A 6 35.79 -5.12 13.94
N GLY A 7 36.30 -4.21 14.79
CA GLY A 7 36.09 -2.77 14.65
C GLY A 7 36.99 -2.09 13.61
N LEU A 8 38.19 -2.62 13.38
CA LEU A 8 39.15 -2.07 12.41
C LEU A 8 38.77 -2.44 10.97
N ALA A 9 38.25 -3.64 10.75
CA ALA A 9 37.83 -4.10 9.42
C ALA A 9 36.65 -3.29 8.85
N ARG A 10 35.73 -2.81 9.70
CA ARG A 10 34.60 -1.95 9.30
C ARG A 10 35.04 -0.55 8.89
N ARG A 11 35.96 0.06 9.64
CA ARG A 11 36.51 1.40 9.31
C ARG A 11 37.33 1.40 8.04
N ASP A 12 38.12 0.36 7.80
CA ASP A 12 38.92 0.22 6.58
C ASP A 12 38.05 -0.07 5.36
N PHE A 13 36.99 -0.86 5.51
CA PHE A 13 35.99 -1.07 4.44
C PHE A 13 35.28 0.24 4.06
N LEU A 14 34.81 1.01 5.04
CA LEU A 14 34.14 2.29 4.79
C LEU A 14 35.10 3.35 4.19
N ARG A 15 36.37 3.39 4.62
CA ARG A 15 37.38 4.27 4.00
C ARG A 15 37.67 3.89 2.54
N ARG A 16 37.83 2.63 2.24
CA ARG A 16 38.08 2.14 0.87
C ARG A 16 36.88 2.34 -0.03
N SER A 17 35.65 2.16 0.48
CA SER A 17 34.42 2.42 -0.26
C SER A 17 34.24 3.92 -0.57
N ALA A 18 34.56 4.80 0.38
CA ALA A 18 34.52 6.25 0.18
C ALA A 18 35.55 6.73 -0.84
N THR A 19 36.74 6.10 -0.88
CA THR A 19 37.80 6.43 -1.87
C THR A 19 37.43 5.97 -3.27
N MET A 20 36.77 4.82 -3.43
CA MET A 20 36.25 4.36 -4.71
C MET A 20 35.06 5.22 -5.21
N ALA A 21 34.20 5.71 -4.31
CA ALA A 21 33.11 6.60 -4.66
C ALA A 21 33.60 7.96 -5.21
N ALA A 22 34.70 8.47 -4.70
CA ALA A 22 35.30 9.72 -5.17
C ALA A 22 35.96 9.59 -6.57
N LEU A 23 36.31 8.37 -6.98
CA LEU A 23 37.01 8.12 -8.25
C LEU A 23 36.09 7.76 -9.44
N THR A 24 34.84 7.35 -9.20
CA THR A 24 33.97 6.82 -10.24
C THR A 24 32.68 7.60 -10.53
N GLY A 25 32.33 8.59 -9.70
CA GLY A 25 31.21 9.51 -9.97
C GLY A 25 29.85 8.89 -10.29
N THR A 26 29.61 7.62 -9.95
CA THR A 26 28.44 6.87 -10.40
C THR A 26 27.36 6.69 -9.31
N PRO A 27 26.07 6.57 -9.69
CA PRO A 27 24.93 6.30 -8.77
C PRO A 27 25.12 5.03 -7.91
N PHE A 28 26.00 4.13 -8.33
CA PHE A 28 26.34 2.88 -7.63
C PHE A 28 27.00 3.12 -6.26
N ALA A 29 27.80 4.17 -6.12
CA ALA A 29 28.49 4.48 -4.88
C ALA A 29 27.55 5.08 -3.82
N MET A 30 26.52 5.84 -4.24
CA MET A 30 25.46 6.32 -3.33
C MET A 30 24.61 5.17 -2.80
N ASN A 31 24.32 4.16 -3.63
CA ASN A 31 23.60 2.95 -3.21
C ASN A 31 24.38 2.15 -2.14
N LEU A 32 25.70 2.07 -2.24
CA LEU A 32 26.53 1.37 -1.24
C LEU A 32 26.59 2.10 0.11
N LEU A 33 26.53 3.43 0.11
CA LEU A 33 26.48 4.23 1.35
C LEU A 33 25.10 4.17 2.02
N ALA A 34 24.02 4.17 1.23
CA ALA A 34 22.67 3.96 1.71
C ALA A 34 22.48 2.56 2.33
N MET A 35 23.07 1.52 1.73
CA MET A 35 23.12 0.16 2.28
C MET A 35 23.86 0.09 3.63
N GLY A 36 24.84 0.96 3.88
CA GLY A 36 25.58 1.03 5.15
C GLY A 36 24.75 1.66 6.27
N ALA A 37 23.89 2.62 5.97
CA ALA A 37 23.03 3.29 6.95
C ALA A 37 21.81 2.42 7.33
N ALA A 38 21.21 1.70 6.38
CA ALA A 38 20.12 0.76 6.64
C ALA A 38 20.54 -0.44 7.52
N SER A 39 21.83 -0.80 7.51
CA SER A 39 22.36 -1.90 8.33
C SER A 39 22.53 -1.55 9.81
N ALA A 40 22.31 -0.30 10.21
CA ALA A 40 22.38 0.14 11.60
C ALA A 40 21.07 -0.10 12.40
N GLN A 41 19.96 -0.34 11.72
CA GLN A 41 18.75 -0.82 12.37
C GLN A 41 18.83 -2.34 12.59
N SER A 42 18.40 -2.79 13.77
CA SER A 42 18.48 -4.20 14.19
C SER A 42 17.96 -5.15 13.09
N ALA A 43 18.86 -5.85 12.41
CA ALA A 43 18.57 -6.77 11.32
C ALA A 43 17.77 -8.01 11.76
N GLY A 44 17.14 -7.98 12.94
CA GLY A 44 16.52 -9.12 13.59
C GLY A 44 15.02 -9.26 13.44
N ASP A 45 14.29 -8.18 13.12
CA ASP A 45 12.84 -8.20 13.12
C ASP A 45 12.21 -8.35 11.71
N HIS A 46 11.12 -9.12 11.65
CA HIS A 46 10.30 -9.21 10.45
C HIS A 46 9.35 -8.02 10.38
N LYS A 47 9.13 -7.44 9.18
CA LYS A 47 8.03 -6.51 8.91
C LYS A 47 7.37 -6.82 7.58
N ALA A 48 6.04 -6.76 7.56
CA ALA A 48 5.24 -6.88 6.36
C ALA A 48 4.32 -5.66 6.21
N LEU A 49 4.29 -5.08 5.02
CA LEU A 49 3.43 -3.96 4.65
C LEU A 49 2.45 -4.41 3.57
N VAL A 50 1.15 -4.22 3.81
CA VAL A 50 0.08 -4.72 2.94
C VAL A 50 -0.81 -3.56 2.50
N CYS A 51 -0.79 -3.25 1.22
CA CYS A 51 -1.72 -2.29 0.61
C CYS A 51 -3.01 -3.00 0.20
N ILE A 52 -4.15 -2.50 0.64
CA ILE A 52 -5.49 -2.88 0.19
C ILE A 52 -6.00 -1.74 -0.70
N PHE A 53 -5.87 -1.89 -2.00
CA PHE A 53 -6.23 -0.84 -2.96
C PHE A 53 -7.69 -1.02 -3.39
N GLN A 54 -8.52 -0.01 -3.11
CA GLN A 54 -9.95 0.05 -3.43
C GLN A 54 -10.11 0.71 -4.80
N ILE A 55 -10.24 -0.11 -5.87
CA ILE A 55 -10.28 0.38 -7.24
C ILE A 55 -11.69 0.85 -7.62
N GLY A 56 -11.76 2.07 -8.14
CA GLY A 56 -12.98 2.74 -8.60
C GLY A 56 -13.30 4.01 -7.81
N GLY A 57 -12.52 4.35 -6.78
CA GLY A 57 -12.77 5.52 -5.95
C GLY A 57 -13.80 5.26 -4.84
N ASN A 58 -13.34 4.87 -3.67
CA ASN A 58 -14.22 4.62 -2.53
C ASN A 58 -14.93 5.92 -2.09
N ASP A 59 -16.23 5.86 -1.86
CA ASP A 59 -17.00 6.98 -1.32
C ASP A 59 -16.67 7.19 0.18
N GLN A 60 -15.76 8.10 0.42
CA GLN A 60 -15.30 8.46 1.76
C GLN A 60 -16.44 8.97 2.65
N SER A 61 -17.42 9.66 2.07
CA SER A 61 -18.49 10.32 2.80
C SER A 61 -19.56 9.38 3.32
N ASN A 62 -19.66 8.16 2.72
CA ASN A 62 -20.48 7.08 3.25
C ASN A 62 -19.63 5.97 3.89
N THR A 63 -18.31 6.18 4.03
CA THR A 63 -17.37 5.32 4.78
C THR A 63 -17.20 5.85 6.21
N VAL A 64 -16.88 7.16 6.35
CA VAL A 64 -16.75 7.86 7.65
C VAL A 64 -17.65 9.09 7.61
N ILE A 65 -18.61 9.14 8.52
CA ILE A 65 -19.72 10.09 8.49
C ILE A 65 -19.67 10.99 9.74
N PRO A 66 -19.77 12.34 9.61
CA PRO A 66 -20.00 13.19 10.75
C PRO A 66 -21.39 12.89 11.34
N ARG A 67 -21.46 12.69 12.68
CA ARG A 67 -22.66 12.20 13.36
C ARG A 67 -23.28 13.25 14.31
N SER A 68 -22.64 14.40 14.49
CA SER A 68 -23.14 15.42 15.42
C SER A 68 -23.94 16.52 14.72
N GLY A 69 -25.05 16.94 15.32
CA GLY A 69 -25.81 18.14 15.11
C GLY A 69 -25.80 18.74 13.69
N SER A 70 -25.20 19.90 13.55
CA SER A 70 -25.12 20.64 12.27
C SER A 70 -24.27 19.94 11.21
N ALA A 71 -23.22 19.24 11.60
CA ALA A 71 -22.35 18.54 10.65
C ALA A 71 -23.07 17.34 9.99
N TYR A 72 -23.87 16.59 10.74
CA TYR A 72 -24.71 15.53 10.17
C TYR A 72 -25.80 16.09 9.25
N LEU A 73 -26.39 17.23 9.62
CA LEU A 73 -27.40 17.90 8.75
C LEU A 73 -26.77 18.39 7.46
N ALA A 74 -25.58 18.98 7.52
CA ALA A 74 -24.83 19.42 6.34
C ALA A 74 -24.47 18.23 5.41
N TYR A 75 -23.99 17.11 5.99
CA TYR A 75 -23.77 15.87 5.27
C TYR A 75 -25.06 15.40 4.58
N ARG A 76 -26.17 15.31 5.29
CA ARG A 76 -27.45 14.88 4.71
C ARG A 76 -27.92 15.80 3.58
N GLN A 77 -27.77 17.10 3.76
CA GLN A 77 -28.12 18.07 2.74
C GLN A 77 -27.24 17.93 1.46
N ALA A 78 -25.93 17.71 1.66
CA ALA A 78 -25.01 17.55 0.55
C ALA A 78 -25.20 16.23 -0.21
N ARG A 79 -25.58 15.15 0.49
CA ARG A 79 -25.73 13.82 -0.07
C ARG A 79 -27.13 13.50 -0.59
N GLY A 80 -28.15 14.23 -0.14
CA GLY A 80 -29.54 13.95 -0.53
C GLY A 80 -29.94 12.49 -0.25
N GLU A 81 -30.44 11.82 -1.28
CA GLU A 81 -30.87 10.41 -1.25
C GLU A 81 -29.72 9.42 -0.97
N LEU A 82 -28.48 9.80 -1.19
CA LEU A 82 -27.32 8.96 -0.87
C LEU A 82 -26.90 9.03 0.61
N SER A 83 -27.57 9.86 1.42
CA SER A 83 -27.24 10.00 2.84
C SER A 83 -27.65 8.77 3.65
N LEU A 84 -26.80 8.35 4.59
CA LEU A 84 -27.09 7.27 5.54
C LEU A 84 -27.88 7.80 6.73
N SER A 85 -28.89 7.05 7.16
CA SER A 85 -29.65 7.31 8.39
C SER A 85 -28.84 6.92 9.65
N TYR A 86 -29.23 7.41 10.81
CA TYR A 86 -28.56 7.04 12.08
C TYR A 86 -28.50 5.54 12.34
N ALA A 87 -29.50 4.78 11.91
CA ALA A 87 -29.53 3.32 12.06
C ALA A 87 -28.44 2.60 11.21
N GLN A 88 -27.90 3.29 10.21
CA GLN A 88 -26.85 2.79 9.33
C GLN A 88 -25.45 3.25 9.76
N LEU A 89 -25.31 3.74 11.01
CA LEU A 89 -24.06 4.32 11.52
C LEU A 89 -23.55 3.57 12.75
N LEU A 90 -22.28 3.24 12.76
CA LEU A 90 -21.54 2.73 13.91
C LEU A 90 -20.72 3.86 14.52
N ALA A 91 -21.14 4.40 15.66
CA ALA A 91 -20.43 5.47 16.34
C ALA A 91 -18.97 5.09 16.67
N ILE A 92 -18.05 6.00 16.43
CA ILE A 92 -16.65 5.91 16.85
C ILE A 92 -16.28 7.14 17.67
N ASN A 93 -15.37 6.96 18.64
CA ASN A 93 -14.87 8.04 19.49
C ASN A 93 -13.34 8.06 19.44
N PRO A 94 -12.73 8.69 18.41
CA PRO A 94 -11.28 8.72 18.29
C PRO A 94 -10.64 9.45 19.49
N GLN A 95 -9.64 8.83 20.11
CA GLN A 95 -8.93 9.42 21.25
C GLN A 95 -8.21 10.71 20.85
N GLY A 96 -8.38 11.76 21.65
CA GLY A 96 -7.76 13.06 21.41
C GLY A 96 -8.37 13.89 20.27
N TYR A 97 -9.44 13.41 19.64
CA TYR A 97 -10.18 14.15 18.63
C TYR A 97 -11.29 15.00 19.29
N SER A 98 -11.24 16.31 19.04
CA SER A 98 -12.19 17.29 19.61
C SER A 98 -13.17 17.87 18.59
N GLY A 99 -13.17 17.33 17.36
CA GLY A 99 -14.11 17.75 16.31
C GLY A 99 -15.49 17.11 16.45
N ASP A 100 -16.25 17.14 15.37
CA ASP A 100 -17.58 16.54 15.31
C ASP A 100 -17.56 15.04 15.63
N ALA A 101 -18.60 14.54 16.33
CA ALA A 101 -18.75 13.11 16.54
C ALA A 101 -18.78 12.37 15.17
N LEU A 102 -18.08 11.24 15.08
CA LEU A 102 -17.93 10.48 13.86
C LEU A 102 -18.56 9.10 13.97
N ALA A 103 -18.88 8.52 12.84
CA ALA A 103 -19.33 7.14 12.72
C ALA A 103 -18.77 6.49 11.47
N LEU A 104 -18.68 5.17 11.48
CA LEU A 104 -18.46 4.34 10.31
C LEU A 104 -19.80 3.87 9.73
N ASN A 105 -19.79 3.49 8.47
CA ASN A 105 -20.89 2.76 7.85
C ASN A 105 -21.20 1.47 8.63
N SER A 106 -22.48 1.13 8.81
CA SER A 106 -22.92 -0.05 9.57
C SER A 106 -22.34 -1.38 9.08
N GLN A 107 -21.93 -1.44 7.83
CA GLN A 107 -21.33 -2.64 7.25
C GLN A 107 -19.88 -2.88 7.71
N MET A 108 -19.27 -1.93 8.42
CA MET A 108 -17.85 -1.97 8.82
C MET A 108 -17.66 -2.45 10.27
N SER A 109 -18.48 -3.37 10.76
CA SER A 109 -18.41 -3.88 12.13
C SER A 109 -17.05 -4.48 12.50
N GLY A 110 -16.40 -5.19 11.59
CA GLY A 110 -15.06 -5.75 11.80
C GLY A 110 -13.99 -4.66 12.01
N VAL A 111 -13.95 -3.65 11.14
CA VAL A 111 -13.06 -2.49 11.28
C VAL A 111 -13.39 -1.69 12.54
N LYS A 112 -14.69 -1.49 12.85
CA LYS A 112 -15.15 -0.80 14.06
C LYS A 112 -14.63 -1.50 15.33
N ASN A 113 -14.77 -2.81 15.41
CA ASN A 113 -14.28 -3.60 16.54
C ASN A 113 -12.75 -3.48 16.71
N LEU A 114 -12.00 -3.51 15.63
CA LEU A 114 -10.55 -3.32 15.66
C LEU A 114 -10.16 -1.88 16.02
N PHE A 115 -10.96 -0.89 15.60
CA PHE A 115 -10.77 0.50 15.99
C PHE A 115 -10.91 0.67 17.50
N ASP A 116 -11.97 0.12 18.10
CA ASP A 116 -12.19 0.16 19.54
C ASP A 116 -11.09 -0.55 20.35
N GLN A 117 -10.53 -1.62 19.77
CA GLN A 117 -9.38 -2.35 20.33
C GLN A 117 -8.03 -1.64 20.12
N GLN A 118 -8.02 -0.42 19.58
CA GLN A 118 -6.80 0.34 19.28
C GLN A 118 -5.86 -0.35 18.26
N LYS A 119 -6.44 -1.08 17.31
CA LYS A 119 -5.70 -1.80 16.26
C LYS A 119 -5.91 -1.20 14.87
N VAL A 120 -6.78 -0.21 14.76
CA VAL A 120 -7.03 0.55 13.53
C VAL A 120 -6.95 2.04 13.84
N ALA A 121 -6.23 2.77 13.00
CA ALA A 121 -6.21 4.23 12.92
C ALA A 121 -6.99 4.69 11.69
N LEU A 122 -7.67 5.84 11.80
CA LEU A 122 -8.31 6.54 10.69
C LEU A 122 -7.38 7.68 10.22
N VAL A 123 -7.08 7.74 8.94
CA VAL A 123 -6.36 8.85 8.32
C VAL A 123 -7.30 9.62 7.40
N ALA A 124 -7.49 10.89 7.70
CA ALA A 124 -8.54 11.70 7.08
C ALA A 124 -8.08 12.35 5.78
N ASN A 125 -8.96 12.32 4.78
CA ASN A 125 -8.93 13.11 3.56
C ASN A 125 -7.55 13.12 2.86
N VAL A 126 -7.04 11.91 2.58
CA VAL A 126 -5.79 11.66 1.89
C VAL A 126 -6.01 11.67 0.38
N GLY A 127 -5.12 12.27 -0.37
CA GLY A 127 -5.15 12.21 -1.83
C GLY A 127 -3.86 12.71 -2.48
N PRO A 128 -3.69 12.50 -3.79
CA PRO A 128 -2.56 13.04 -4.53
C PRO A 128 -2.56 14.57 -4.49
N LEU A 129 -1.44 15.16 -4.08
CA LEU A 129 -1.19 16.60 -4.05
C LEU A 129 0.22 16.87 -4.57
N ASN A 130 0.40 17.95 -5.32
CA ASN A 130 1.74 18.44 -5.68
C ASN A 130 2.33 19.30 -4.55
N VAL A 131 1.48 20.06 -3.88
CA VAL A 131 1.74 20.90 -2.70
C VAL A 131 0.44 21.05 -1.92
N PRO A 132 0.46 21.48 -0.65
CA PRO A 132 -0.76 21.82 0.08
C PRO A 132 -1.60 22.83 -0.66
N MET A 133 -2.92 22.65 -0.69
CA MET A 133 -3.83 23.47 -1.48
C MET A 133 -5.07 23.88 -0.67
N THR A 134 -5.49 25.13 -0.82
CA THR A 134 -6.75 25.65 -0.30
C THR A 134 -7.77 25.84 -1.43
N ARG A 135 -9.06 25.91 -1.06
CA ARG A 135 -10.14 26.22 -2.02
C ARG A 135 -9.92 27.57 -2.74
N THR A 136 -9.40 28.58 -2.05
CA THR A 136 -9.10 29.89 -2.68
C THR A 136 -8.05 29.75 -3.77
N GLN A 137 -7.01 28.98 -3.54
CA GLN A 137 -5.97 28.69 -4.54
C GLN A 137 -6.52 27.85 -5.70
N TRP A 138 -7.36 26.85 -5.41
CA TRP A 138 -8.05 26.07 -6.44
C TRP A 138 -8.90 26.96 -7.37
N ASN A 139 -9.70 27.85 -6.80
CA ASN A 139 -10.57 28.77 -7.55
C ASN A 139 -9.77 29.82 -8.34
N GLY A 140 -8.54 30.13 -7.93
CA GLY A 140 -7.61 31.01 -8.64
C GLY A 140 -6.99 30.39 -9.90
N GLY A 141 -7.23 29.09 -10.11
CA GLY A 141 -6.73 28.33 -11.25
C GLY A 141 -5.27 27.87 -11.11
N GLN A 142 -4.81 27.08 -12.07
CA GLN A 142 -3.47 26.49 -12.09
C GLN A 142 -2.31 27.50 -12.07
N SER A 143 -2.59 28.75 -12.37
CA SER A 143 -1.58 29.82 -12.31
C SER A 143 -1.11 30.14 -10.89
N THR A 144 -1.85 29.74 -9.86
CA THR A 144 -1.53 30.03 -8.46
C THR A 144 -0.86 28.88 -7.73
N VAL A 145 -1.26 27.63 -8.02
CA VAL A 145 -0.73 26.42 -7.37
C VAL A 145 -0.77 25.25 -8.35
N SER A 146 0.31 24.47 -8.40
CA SER A 146 0.38 23.25 -9.22
C SER A 146 -0.58 22.17 -8.73
N THR A 147 -1.41 21.66 -9.65
CA THR A 147 -2.33 20.54 -9.40
C THR A 147 -1.78 19.23 -9.92
N PRO A 148 -2.20 18.08 -9.35
CA PRO A 148 -1.92 16.78 -9.93
C PRO A 148 -2.37 16.65 -11.38
N TYR A 149 -1.72 15.77 -12.11
CA TYR A 149 -2.04 15.49 -13.49
C TYR A 149 -3.44 14.89 -13.62
N GLN A 150 -4.23 15.35 -14.59
CA GLN A 150 -5.53 14.75 -14.97
C GLN A 150 -6.40 14.37 -13.75
N LEU A 151 -6.64 15.35 -12.85
CA LEU A 151 -7.54 15.12 -11.71
C LEU A 151 -8.87 14.52 -12.17
N PHE A 152 -9.42 13.64 -11.33
CA PHE A 152 -10.67 12.91 -11.55
C PHE A 152 -10.61 11.82 -12.63
N SER A 153 -9.42 11.52 -13.18
CA SER A 153 -9.18 10.33 -14.01
C SER A 153 -8.71 9.16 -13.16
N HIS A 154 -9.31 7.99 -13.35
CA HIS A 154 -8.91 6.76 -12.62
C HIS A 154 -7.43 6.42 -12.81
N SER A 155 -6.97 6.35 -14.06
CA SER A 155 -5.60 5.95 -14.38
C SER A 155 -4.57 6.92 -13.82
N ASP A 156 -4.82 8.22 -13.95
CA ASP A 156 -3.85 9.24 -13.59
C ASP A 156 -3.77 9.41 -12.07
N GLN A 157 -4.92 9.44 -11.37
CA GLN A 157 -4.90 9.53 -9.91
C GLN A 157 -4.42 8.22 -9.26
N ALA A 158 -4.75 7.05 -9.81
CA ALA A 158 -4.17 5.79 -9.36
C ALA A 158 -2.65 5.77 -9.55
N THR A 159 -2.15 6.29 -10.68
CA THR A 159 -0.71 6.44 -10.92
C THR A 159 -0.09 7.42 -9.92
N GLY A 160 -0.70 8.58 -9.69
CA GLY A 160 -0.25 9.55 -8.69
C GLY A 160 -0.15 8.96 -7.28
N TRP A 161 -1.14 8.17 -6.89
CA TRP A 161 -1.16 7.42 -5.62
C TRP A 161 -0.04 6.38 -5.52
N GLN A 162 0.11 5.58 -6.58
CA GLN A 162 1.05 4.47 -6.60
C GLN A 162 2.50 4.91 -6.76
N THR A 163 2.71 6.04 -7.43
CA THR A 163 4.07 6.56 -7.63
C THR A 163 4.51 7.54 -6.54
N GLY A 164 3.57 8.21 -5.84
CA GLY A 164 3.89 9.38 -4.99
C GLY A 164 4.44 10.55 -5.83
N LEU A 165 4.14 10.60 -7.12
CA LEU A 165 4.60 11.60 -8.08
C LEU A 165 3.44 12.07 -8.97
N PRO A 166 2.45 12.76 -8.39
CA PRO A 166 1.27 13.20 -9.14
C PRO A 166 1.53 14.36 -10.10
N ASP A 167 2.73 14.95 -10.08
CA ASP A 167 3.16 16.08 -10.89
C ASP A 167 3.93 15.69 -12.15
N ARG A 168 4.26 14.41 -12.35
CA ARG A 168 5.04 13.94 -13.49
C ARG A 168 4.91 12.44 -13.72
N PRO A 169 5.16 11.95 -14.95
CA PRO A 169 5.27 10.54 -15.23
C PRO A 169 6.40 9.88 -14.41
N SER A 170 6.21 8.63 -14.06
CA SER A 170 7.22 7.80 -13.38
C SER A 170 7.11 6.36 -13.84
N GLU A 171 8.24 5.69 -13.97
CA GLU A 171 8.32 4.25 -14.26
C GLU A 171 8.40 3.41 -12.97
N THR A 172 8.54 4.07 -11.80
CA THR A 172 8.65 3.42 -10.49
C THR A 172 7.62 3.91 -9.51
N GLY A 173 7.17 3.02 -8.63
CA GLY A 173 6.27 3.32 -7.53
C GLY A 173 6.99 3.37 -6.17
N TRP A 174 6.33 3.94 -5.17
CA TRP A 174 6.95 4.11 -3.86
C TRP A 174 7.20 2.78 -3.14
N PHE A 175 6.40 1.72 -3.36
CA PHE A 175 6.67 0.37 -2.86
C PHE A 175 7.89 -0.26 -3.54
N GLY A 176 8.05 -0.04 -4.85
CA GLY A 176 9.22 -0.50 -5.58
C GLY A 176 10.50 0.17 -5.08
N ARG A 177 10.48 1.52 -4.92
CA ARG A 177 11.61 2.27 -4.37
C ARG A 177 11.90 1.91 -2.90
N LEU A 178 10.86 1.61 -2.10
CA LEU A 178 11.00 1.04 -0.76
C LEU A 178 11.72 -0.33 -0.80
N GLY A 179 11.35 -1.18 -1.75
CA GLY A 179 11.98 -2.46 -1.96
C GLY A 179 13.45 -2.34 -2.39
N ASP A 180 13.77 -1.39 -3.27
CA ASP A 180 15.16 -1.12 -3.71
C ASP A 180 16.11 -0.87 -2.53
N LEU A 181 15.64 -0.13 -1.51
CA LEU A 181 16.43 0.18 -0.32
C LEU A 181 16.52 -0.99 0.68
N THR A 182 15.47 -1.79 0.78
CA THR A 182 15.34 -2.74 1.89
C THR A 182 15.61 -4.19 1.52
N ALA A 183 15.47 -4.58 0.24
CA ALA A 183 15.57 -5.99 -0.17
C ALA A 183 16.93 -6.61 0.15
N SER A 184 18.02 -5.99 -0.25
CA SER A 184 19.37 -6.52 -0.04
C SER A 184 19.80 -6.51 1.43
N ALA A 185 19.36 -5.51 2.20
CA ALA A 185 19.71 -5.37 3.60
C ALA A 185 18.99 -6.38 4.50
N PHE A 186 17.72 -6.65 4.21
CA PHE A 186 16.87 -7.46 5.08
C PHE A 186 16.55 -8.86 4.54
N ASN A 187 16.62 -9.06 3.22
CA ASN A 187 16.35 -10.35 2.57
C ASN A 187 17.58 -10.88 1.79
N PRO A 188 18.79 -10.89 2.39
CA PRO A 188 19.97 -11.35 1.67
C PRO A 188 19.83 -12.83 1.30
N GLY A 189 19.95 -13.13 0.00
CA GLY A 189 19.87 -14.51 -0.50
C GLY A 189 18.43 -15.03 -0.76
N SER A 190 17.39 -14.25 -0.53
CA SER A 190 16.04 -14.64 -0.95
C SER A 190 15.95 -14.63 -2.48
N SER A 191 15.49 -15.73 -3.07
CA SER A 191 15.21 -15.82 -4.51
C SER A 191 13.84 -15.27 -4.90
N VAL A 192 12.99 -14.97 -3.92
CA VAL A 192 11.64 -14.42 -4.10
C VAL A 192 11.68 -12.92 -3.86
N SER A 193 11.05 -12.14 -4.73
CA SER A 193 11.00 -10.69 -4.57
C SER A 193 10.37 -10.28 -3.24
N ILE A 194 10.86 -9.17 -2.68
CA ILE A 194 10.25 -8.50 -1.54
C ILE A 194 8.84 -7.99 -1.87
N ALA A 195 8.57 -7.61 -3.13
CA ALA A 195 7.34 -7.01 -3.61
C ALA A 195 6.46 -8.08 -4.29
N MET A 196 5.34 -8.41 -3.67
CA MET A 196 4.43 -9.47 -4.10
C MET A 196 3.02 -8.93 -4.35
N SER A 197 2.45 -9.22 -5.52
CA SER A 197 1.12 -8.77 -5.92
C SER A 197 0.16 -9.95 -6.11
N LEU A 198 -1.04 -9.82 -5.56
CA LEU A 198 -2.16 -10.73 -5.84
C LEU A 198 -3.20 -10.09 -6.79
N ALA A 199 -2.85 -8.93 -7.34
CA ALA A 199 -3.75 -8.13 -8.17
C ALA A 199 -3.16 -7.78 -9.55
N GLY A 200 -2.30 -8.65 -10.06
CA GLY A 200 -1.63 -8.41 -11.34
C GLY A 200 -0.53 -7.34 -11.25
N ASN A 201 -0.14 -6.80 -12.41
CA ASN A 201 0.89 -5.76 -12.49
C ASN A 201 0.36 -4.42 -11.96
N ASN A 202 1.18 -3.75 -11.17
CA ASN A 202 0.92 -2.40 -10.70
C ASN A 202 2.24 -1.61 -10.66
N ILE A 203 2.16 -0.30 -10.89
CA ILE A 203 3.34 0.56 -10.86
C ILE A 203 3.86 0.79 -9.44
N MET A 204 3.00 0.65 -8.42
CA MET A 204 3.36 0.86 -7.03
C MET A 204 4.56 0.01 -6.60
N GLN A 205 4.63 -1.23 -7.08
CA GLN A 205 5.66 -2.21 -6.75
C GLN A 205 6.83 -2.25 -7.74
N ALA A 206 6.81 -1.45 -8.80
CA ALA A 206 7.93 -1.33 -9.73
C ALA A 206 9.04 -0.46 -9.13
N GLY A 207 10.23 -1.00 -8.95
CA GLY A 207 11.43 -0.27 -8.51
C GLY A 207 12.49 -0.17 -9.60
N ASN A 208 13.61 0.45 -9.30
CA ASN A 208 14.77 0.44 -10.18
C ASN A 208 15.47 -0.94 -10.21
N SER A 209 15.48 -1.64 -9.08
CA SER A 209 16.00 -3.01 -8.93
C SER A 209 14.95 -4.00 -8.45
N THR A 210 13.92 -3.52 -7.78
CA THR A 210 12.81 -4.33 -7.29
C THR A 210 11.89 -4.69 -8.43
N ILE A 211 11.73 -5.99 -8.65
CA ILE A 211 10.82 -6.56 -9.65
C ILE A 211 9.64 -7.16 -8.90
N GLN A 212 8.43 -6.81 -9.29
CA GLN A 212 7.21 -7.37 -8.75
C GLN A 212 7.13 -8.88 -9.00
N TYR A 213 6.72 -9.65 -7.97
CA TYR A 213 6.39 -11.06 -8.07
C TYR A 213 4.88 -11.27 -8.01
N GLN A 214 4.31 -11.92 -9.02
CA GLN A 214 2.88 -12.17 -9.09
C GLN A 214 2.49 -13.47 -8.39
N LEU A 215 1.47 -13.39 -7.57
CA LEU A 215 0.82 -14.51 -6.90
C LEU A 215 -0.66 -14.58 -7.31
N THR A 216 -1.21 -15.77 -7.22
CA THR A 216 -2.66 -15.99 -7.21
C THR A 216 -3.13 -16.35 -5.80
N THR A 217 -4.42 -16.42 -5.59
CA THR A 217 -4.99 -16.94 -4.34
C THR A 217 -4.70 -18.43 -4.10
N GLN A 218 -4.11 -19.12 -5.07
CA GLN A 218 -3.68 -20.51 -4.97
C GLN A 218 -2.17 -20.67 -4.70
N GLY A 219 -1.39 -19.60 -4.88
CA GLY A 219 0.07 -19.59 -4.76
C GLY A 219 0.74 -19.01 -5.99
N ALA A 220 1.99 -19.37 -6.19
CA ALA A 220 2.75 -18.97 -7.37
C ALA A 220 2.18 -19.57 -8.66
N VAL A 221 2.19 -18.78 -9.73
CA VAL A 221 1.68 -19.21 -11.04
C VAL A 221 2.59 -20.27 -11.64
N ARG A 222 2.04 -21.44 -11.89
CA ARG A 222 2.74 -22.55 -12.50
C ARG A 222 2.62 -22.52 -14.01
N VAL A 223 3.73 -22.61 -14.73
CA VAL A 223 3.71 -22.85 -16.18
C VAL A 223 3.50 -24.35 -16.40
N GLN A 224 2.25 -24.76 -16.68
CA GLN A 224 1.87 -26.17 -16.76
C GLN A 224 2.69 -26.95 -17.79
N ALA A 225 3.04 -26.34 -18.92
CA ALA A 225 3.89 -26.95 -19.96
C ALA A 225 5.29 -27.38 -19.46
N LEU A 226 5.72 -26.92 -18.28
CA LEU A 226 7.00 -27.34 -17.66
C LEU A 226 6.91 -28.60 -16.80
N SER A 227 5.70 -29.05 -16.50
CA SER A 227 5.46 -30.32 -15.80
C SER A 227 4.89 -31.38 -16.73
N ASP A 228 4.04 -30.99 -17.66
CA ASP A 228 3.43 -31.84 -18.65
C ASP A 228 3.11 -31.04 -19.93
N LEU A 229 3.59 -31.49 -21.08
CA LEU A 229 3.25 -30.92 -22.37
C LEU A 229 2.43 -31.97 -23.16
N TYR A 230 1.12 -31.88 -23.12
CA TYR A 230 0.20 -32.81 -23.79
C TYR A 230 0.49 -34.29 -23.48
N GLY A 231 0.79 -34.63 -22.23
CA GLY A 231 1.13 -35.98 -21.79
C GLY A 231 2.60 -36.37 -22.04
N SER A 232 3.45 -35.44 -22.48
CA SER A 232 4.87 -35.69 -22.79
C SER A 232 5.82 -35.06 -21.79
N ALA A 233 6.45 -35.85 -20.94
CA ALA A 233 7.52 -35.39 -20.05
C ALA A 233 8.78 -34.94 -20.82
N ALA A 234 9.07 -35.59 -21.94
CA ALA A 234 10.17 -35.15 -22.82
C ALA A 234 9.88 -33.79 -23.45
N GLY A 235 8.62 -33.54 -23.86
CA GLY A 235 8.18 -32.23 -24.33
C GLY A 235 8.32 -31.15 -23.27
N ALA A 236 7.89 -31.42 -22.04
CA ALA A 236 8.04 -30.51 -20.90
C ALA A 236 9.52 -30.16 -20.62
N THR A 237 10.42 -31.18 -20.68
CA THR A 237 11.84 -30.98 -20.54
C THR A 237 12.41 -30.08 -21.67
N ALA A 238 11.98 -30.29 -22.91
CA ALA A 238 12.40 -29.46 -24.04
C ALA A 238 11.94 -28.01 -23.89
N VAL A 239 10.70 -27.76 -23.47
CA VAL A 239 10.19 -26.39 -23.17
C VAL A 239 11.01 -25.74 -22.08
N ARG A 240 11.28 -26.45 -20.98
CA ARG A 240 12.13 -25.94 -19.90
C ARG A 240 13.50 -25.50 -20.40
N ARG A 241 14.16 -26.33 -21.23
CA ARG A 241 15.44 -26.00 -21.85
C ARG A 241 15.36 -24.74 -22.71
N LEU A 242 14.36 -24.64 -23.58
CA LEU A 242 14.14 -23.44 -24.40
C LEU A 242 14.02 -22.17 -23.58
N MET A 243 13.34 -22.24 -22.43
CA MET A 243 13.08 -21.09 -21.55
C MET A 243 14.24 -20.74 -20.60
N THR A 244 15.23 -21.63 -20.41
CA THR A 244 16.25 -21.44 -19.35
C THR A 244 17.68 -21.54 -19.84
N GLU A 245 17.94 -22.10 -21.05
CA GLU A 245 19.29 -22.22 -21.60
C GLU A 245 19.90 -20.86 -21.98
N THR A 246 21.20 -20.71 -21.75
CA THR A 246 21.94 -19.53 -22.19
C THR A 246 21.91 -19.41 -23.71
N ARG A 247 21.64 -18.22 -24.23
CA ARG A 247 21.60 -17.91 -25.66
C ARG A 247 22.65 -16.88 -26.05
N ALA A 248 23.04 -16.89 -27.31
CA ALA A 248 24.01 -15.92 -27.84
C ALA A 248 23.40 -14.51 -27.99
N GLY A 249 22.12 -14.40 -28.29
CA GLY A 249 21.41 -13.10 -28.38
C GLY A 249 21.21 -12.48 -27.01
N LEU A 250 21.60 -11.21 -26.85
CA LEU A 250 21.50 -10.50 -25.56
C LEU A 250 20.10 -10.50 -24.99
N LEU A 251 19.11 -10.09 -25.78
CA LEU A 251 17.71 -10.01 -25.33
C LEU A 251 17.11 -11.39 -25.05
N GLU A 252 17.42 -12.38 -25.90
CA GLU A 252 16.97 -13.76 -25.72
C GLU A 252 17.57 -14.37 -24.44
N ASN A 253 18.85 -14.11 -24.18
CA ASN A 253 19.54 -14.58 -22.99
C ASN A 253 18.98 -13.93 -21.71
N GLU A 254 18.68 -12.63 -21.73
CA GLU A 254 18.02 -11.95 -20.60
C GLU A 254 16.60 -12.47 -20.37
N LEU A 255 15.82 -12.74 -21.42
CA LEU A 255 14.51 -13.37 -21.30
C LEU A 255 14.62 -14.75 -20.62
N ASN A 256 15.59 -15.56 -21.02
CA ASN A 256 15.83 -16.89 -20.43
C ASN A 256 16.26 -16.80 -18.96
N LYS A 257 17.07 -15.81 -18.59
CA LYS A 257 17.43 -15.56 -17.18
C LYS A 257 16.21 -15.15 -16.35
N VAL A 258 15.34 -14.29 -16.87
CA VAL A 258 14.08 -13.91 -16.21
C VAL A 258 13.17 -15.11 -16.04
N SER A 259 13.01 -15.93 -17.08
CA SER A 259 12.21 -17.15 -17.06
C SER A 259 12.75 -18.17 -16.05
N ALA A 260 14.06 -18.40 -16.03
CA ALA A 260 14.71 -19.30 -15.08
C ALA A 260 14.47 -18.85 -13.62
N ARG A 261 14.60 -17.54 -13.35
CA ARG A 261 14.30 -16.98 -12.02
C ARG A 261 12.83 -17.19 -11.63
N ALA A 262 11.89 -16.92 -12.55
CA ALA A 262 10.45 -17.10 -12.30
C ALA A 262 10.10 -18.57 -11.99
N ILE A 263 10.65 -19.51 -12.77
CA ILE A 263 10.46 -20.96 -12.58
C ILE A 263 11.01 -21.42 -11.21
N ASN A 264 12.21 -20.96 -10.85
CA ASN A 264 12.83 -21.31 -9.57
C ASN A 264 12.05 -20.71 -8.39
N SER A 265 11.64 -19.45 -8.49
CA SER A 265 10.85 -18.77 -7.46
C SER A 265 9.47 -19.43 -7.26
N GLU A 266 8.85 -19.94 -8.36
CA GLU A 266 7.58 -20.70 -8.27
C GLU A 266 7.72 -21.93 -7.37
N ALA A 267 8.74 -22.74 -7.58
CA ALA A 267 8.96 -23.92 -6.78
C ALA A 267 9.25 -23.58 -5.30
N VAL A 268 10.08 -22.55 -5.06
CA VAL A 268 10.40 -22.07 -3.70
C VAL A 268 9.14 -21.61 -2.97
N VAL A 269 8.29 -20.80 -3.62
CA VAL A 269 7.05 -20.29 -3.01
C VAL A 269 6.09 -21.42 -2.74
N ASN A 270 5.78 -22.27 -3.74
CA ASN A 270 4.78 -23.33 -3.57
C ASN A 270 5.22 -24.36 -2.52
N ASN A 271 6.51 -24.68 -2.43
CA ASN A 271 7.04 -25.55 -1.37
C ASN A 271 6.96 -24.86 0.00
N ALA A 272 7.28 -23.56 0.09
CA ALA A 272 7.25 -22.82 1.35
C ALA A 272 5.83 -22.68 1.93
N ILE A 273 4.81 -22.58 1.06
CA ILE A 273 3.40 -22.46 1.49
C ILE A 273 2.69 -23.82 1.55
N ALA A 274 3.33 -24.93 1.14
CA ALA A 274 2.73 -26.26 1.21
C ALA A 274 2.42 -26.62 2.66
N GLY A 275 1.15 -26.95 2.94
CA GLY A 275 0.70 -27.28 4.31
C GLY A 275 0.63 -26.11 5.29
N VAL A 276 1.02 -24.90 4.90
CA VAL A 276 0.94 -23.71 5.77
C VAL A 276 -0.51 -23.27 5.92
N GLN A 277 -1.00 -23.28 7.16
CA GLN A 277 -2.28 -22.69 7.54
C GLN A 277 -2.05 -21.25 8.01
N ALA A 278 -2.84 -20.31 7.48
CA ALA A 278 -2.69 -18.88 7.80
C ALA A 278 -3.20 -18.50 9.20
N GLY A 279 -3.91 -19.41 9.87
CA GLY A 279 -4.71 -19.05 11.05
C GLY A 279 -5.92 -18.18 10.71
N GLY A 280 -6.98 -18.25 11.51
CA GLY A 280 -8.19 -17.46 11.29
C GLY A 280 -9.14 -18.03 10.21
N VAL A 281 -10.38 -17.55 10.24
CA VAL A 281 -11.43 -17.89 9.27
C VAL A 281 -11.62 -16.72 8.32
N PHE A 282 -11.16 -16.86 7.09
CA PHE A 282 -11.28 -15.82 6.08
C PHE A 282 -12.61 -15.94 5.31
N PRO A 283 -13.25 -14.81 4.96
CA PRO A 283 -14.41 -14.83 4.08
C PRO A 283 -14.00 -15.32 2.69
N THR A 284 -14.94 -16.00 2.01
CA THR A 284 -14.73 -16.57 0.66
C THR A 284 -14.82 -15.53 -0.47
N THR A 285 -14.80 -14.25 -0.14
CA THR A 285 -14.76 -13.13 -1.09
C THR A 285 -13.40 -12.99 -1.77
N GLY A 286 -13.35 -12.24 -2.86
CA GLY A 286 -12.08 -12.02 -3.59
C GLY A 286 -10.99 -11.45 -2.69
N ILE A 287 -11.31 -10.39 -1.93
CA ILE A 287 -10.35 -9.76 -1.01
C ILE A 287 -10.01 -10.68 0.18
N GLY A 288 -10.98 -11.46 0.67
CA GLY A 288 -10.73 -12.43 1.74
C GLY A 288 -9.70 -13.50 1.33
N ARG A 289 -9.85 -14.07 0.13
CA ARG A 289 -8.88 -15.05 -0.41
C ARG A 289 -7.51 -14.44 -0.67
N GLN A 290 -7.44 -13.18 -1.15
CA GLN A 290 -6.15 -12.49 -1.33
C GLN A 290 -5.44 -12.31 0.01
N LEU A 291 -6.12 -11.78 1.04
CA LEU A 291 -5.54 -11.59 2.37
C LEU A 291 -5.20 -12.92 3.05
N GLN A 292 -5.94 -14.00 2.80
CA GLN A 292 -5.58 -15.34 3.25
C GLN A 292 -4.24 -15.80 2.65
N MET A 293 -4.02 -15.55 1.36
CA MET A 293 -2.74 -15.88 0.72
C MET A 293 -1.60 -15.01 1.25
N VAL A 294 -1.83 -13.71 1.47
CA VAL A 294 -0.85 -12.83 2.14
C VAL A 294 -0.47 -13.41 3.52
N ALA A 295 -1.44 -13.82 4.32
CA ALA A 295 -1.18 -14.43 5.63
C ALA A 295 -0.36 -15.72 5.52
N ARG A 296 -0.62 -16.58 4.52
CA ARG A 296 0.20 -17.77 4.25
C ARG A 296 1.64 -17.43 3.86
N MET A 297 1.84 -16.40 3.02
CA MET A 297 3.19 -15.92 2.66
C MET A 297 3.94 -15.35 3.87
N ILE A 298 3.25 -14.62 4.76
CA ILE A 298 3.84 -14.13 6.02
C ILE A 298 4.20 -15.31 6.95
N ALA A 299 3.35 -16.32 7.05
CA ALA A 299 3.65 -17.52 7.83
C ALA A 299 4.89 -18.26 7.29
N ALA A 300 5.05 -18.29 5.96
CA ALA A 300 6.17 -18.94 5.29
C ALA A 300 7.46 -18.09 5.25
N ARG A 301 7.49 -16.88 5.83
CA ARG A 301 8.62 -15.92 5.76
C ARG A 301 9.98 -16.53 6.08
N GLY A 302 10.05 -17.45 7.05
CA GLY A 302 11.29 -18.13 7.44
C GLY A 302 11.82 -19.03 6.33
N ALA A 303 10.94 -19.86 5.73
CA ALA A 303 11.29 -20.74 4.61
C ALA A 303 11.65 -19.94 3.35
N LEU A 304 11.10 -18.73 3.18
CA LEU A 304 11.40 -17.82 2.08
C LEU A 304 12.65 -16.96 2.32
N GLY A 305 13.24 -17.00 3.53
CA GLY A 305 14.36 -16.15 3.90
C GLY A 305 14.03 -14.65 3.88
N GLN A 306 12.77 -14.28 4.17
CA GLN A 306 12.30 -12.91 4.07
C GLN A 306 12.05 -12.28 5.44
N ARG A 307 12.72 -11.17 5.72
CA ARG A 307 12.49 -10.32 6.89
C ARG A 307 11.70 -9.07 6.56
N ARG A 308 11.60 -8.71 5.28
CA ARG A 308 10.75 -7.62 4.78
C ARG A 308 9.90 -8.15 3.65
N GLN A 309 8.61 -7.88 3.71
CA GLN A 309 7.63 -8.30 2.69
C GLN A 309 6.68 -7.14 2.38
N ILE A 310 6.42 -6.91 1.10
CA ILE A 310 5.53 -5.86 0.60
C ILE A 310 4.46 -6.53 -0.24
N PHE A 311 3.19 -6.36 0.14
CA PHE A 311 2.07 -6.97 -0.56
C PHE A 311 1.12 -5.93 -1.14
N PHE A 312 0.65 -6.21 -2.35
CA PHE A 312 -0.41 -5.45 -2.99
C PHE A 312 -1.60 -6.37 -3.24
N VAL A 313 -2.74 -6.03 -2.67
CA VAL A 313 -4.04 -6.65 -2.91
C VAL A 313 -5.03 -5.59 -3.34
N GLN A 314 -6.08 -5.98 -4.08
CA GLN A 314 -7.07 -5.03 -4.54
C GLN A 314 -8.49 -5.55 -4.37
N GLN A 315 -9.40 -4.61 -4.19
CA GLN A 315 -10.82 -4.82 -4.27
C GLN A 315 -11.42 -3.85 -5.28
N GLY A 316 -12.00 -4.37 -6.35
CA GLY A 316 -12.68 -3.55 -7.36
C GLY A 316 -14.16 -3.33 -7.05
N GLY A 317 -14.81 -2.54 -7.92
CA GLY A 317 -16.24 -2.28 -7.86
C GLY A 317 -16.63 -1.08 -7.00
N TYR A 318 -15.73 -0.08 -6.89
CA TYR A 318 -15.97 1.19 -6.20
C TYR A 318 -16.37 2.33 -7.13
N ASP A 319 -16.48 2.10 -8.43
CA ASP A 319 -16.89 3.12 -9.38
C ASP A 319 -18.43 3.30 -9.39
N PHE A 320 -18.93 3.89 -8.33
CA PHE A 320 -20.34 3.97 -7.98
C PHE A 320 -21.09 5.10 -8.69
N HIS A 321 -21.15 5.07 -10.02
CA HIS A 321 -21.98 6.00 -10.79
C HIS A 321 -23.48 5.63 -10.74
N ASP A 322 -23.80 4.40 -10.34
CA ASP A 322 -25.15 3.88 -10.14
C ASP A 322 -25.18 2.97 -8.91
N ASN A 323 -26.37 2.75 -8.32
CA ASN A 323 -26.64 1.83 -7.20
C ASN A 323 -25.66 1.96 -6.01
N LEU A 324 -25.11 3.16 -5.78
CA LEU A 324 -23.99 3.42 -4.85
C LEU A 324 -24.23 2.83 -3.46
N LEU A 325 -25.41 3.04 -2.88
CA LEU A 325 -25.67 2.62 -1.49
C LEU A 325 -25.55 1.10 -1.29
N ASN A 326 -26.09 0.31 -2.23
CA ASN A 326 -26.04 -1.14 -2.11
C ASN A 326 -24.64 -1.68 -2.41
N ASP A 327 -24.04 -1.20 -3.48
CA ASP A 327 -22.75 -1.71 -3.95
C ASP A 327 -21.62 -1.33 -2.97
N GLN A 328 -21.62 -0.10 -2.47
CA GLN A 328 -20.66 0.32 -1.45
C GLN A 328 -20.83 -0.47 -0.15
N ASN A 329 -22.08 -0.66 0.31
CA ASN A 329 -22.35 -1.46 1.50
C ASN A 329 -21.77 -2.87 1.36
N ALA A 330 -21.95 -3.52 0.22
CA ALA A 330 -21.37 -4.84 -0.04
C ALA A 330 -19.83 -4.80 -0.01
N ARG A 331 -19.21 -3.84 -0.71
CA ARG A 331 -17.74 -3.71 -0.75
C ARG A 331 -17.15 -3.41 0.63
N LEU A 332 -17.74 -2.48 1.39
CA LEU A 332 -17.28 -2.14 2.74
C LEU A 332 -17.40 -3.33 3.70
N LYS A 333 -18.49 -4.11 3.60
CA LYS A 333 -18.64 -5.33 4.39
C LYS A 333 -17.55 -6.35 4.08
N GLU A 334 -17.35 -6.67 2.80
CA GLU A 334 -16.32 -7.61 2.36
C GLU A 334 -14.93 -7.20 2.85
N MET A 335 -14.57 -5.92 2.70
CA MET A 335 -13.29 -5.38 3.16
C MET A 335 -13.17 -5.47 4.68
N SER A 336 -14.18 -5.04 5.41
CA SER A 336 -14.18 -5.02 6.88
C SER A 336 -14.01 -6.42 7.47
N ASP A 337 -14.74 -7.39 6.95
CA ASP A 337 -14.66 -8.78 7.40
C ASP A 337 -13.29 -9.39 7.07
N ALA A 338 -12.77 -9.11 5.88
CA ALA A 338 -11.46 -9.60 5.44
C ALA A 338 -10.30 -8.98 6.23
N MET A 339 -10.37 -7.67 6.55
CA MET A 339 -9.39 -7.01 7.42
C MET A 339 -9.42 -7.59 8.84
N ALA A 340 -10.59 -7.82 9.41
CA ALA A 340 -10.71 -8.42 10.74
C ALA A 340 -10.12 -9.83 10.78
N ALA A 341 -10.42 -10.67 9.78
CA ALA A 341 -9.86 -12.01 9.66
C ALA A 341 -8.34 -11.97 9.50
N PHE A 342 -7.82 -11.06 8.69
CA PHE A 342 -6.37 -10.90 8.48
C PHE A 342 -5.65 -10.47 9.77
N TYR A 343 -6.21 -9.51 10.52
CA TYR A 343 -5.64 -9.13 11.81
C TYR A 343 -5.59 -10.33 12.78
N GLN A 344 -6.67 -11.10 12.90
CA GLN A 344 -6.70 -12.29 13.76
C GLN A 344 -5.65 -13.34 13.32
N ALA A 345 -5.46 -13.52 12.03
CA ALA A 345 -4.39 -14.38 11.51
C ALA A 345 -2.99 -13.91 11.96
N THR A 346 -2.72 -12.59 11.91
CA THR A 346 -1.43 -12.04 12.39
C THR A 346 -1.24 -12.23 13.90
N VAL A 347 -2.31 -12.13 14.70
CA VAL A 347 -2.29 -12.43 16.14
C VAL A 347 -1.98 -13.90 16.37
N SER A 348 -2.68 -14.81 15.68
CA SER A 348 -2.47 -16.25 15.80
C SER A 348 -1.04 -16.68 15.43
N MET A 349 -0.40 -15.98 14.50
CA MET A 349 1.00 -16.19 14.11
C MET A 349 2.01 -15.51 15.05
N GLY A 350 1.57 -14.74 16.05
CA GLY A 350 2.45 -13.97 16.93
C GLY A 350 3.19 -12.81 16.27
N VAL A 351 2.69 -12.30 15.13
CA VAL A 351 3.37 -11.26 14.33
C VAL A 351 2.54 -9.97 14.17
N ALA A 352 1.51 -9.78 14.97
CA ALA A 352 0.61 -8.64 14.83
C ALA A 352 1.34 -7.27 14.86
N ASN A 353 2.38 -7.13 15.68
CA ASN A 353 3.20 -5.91 15.76
C ASN A 353 4.16 -5.73 14.58
N ASN A 354 4.34 -6.77 13.77
CA ASN A 354 5.25 -6.80 12.65
C ASN A 354 4.53 -6.69 11.28
N VAL A 355 3.21 -6.66 11.30
CA VAL A 355 2.38 -6.60 10.09
C VAL A 355 1.48 -5.38 10.15
N THR A 356 1.57 -4.54 9.13
CA THR A 356 0.71 -3.38 8.96
C THR A 356 -0.01 -3.47 7.62
N ALA A 357 -1.34 -3.40 7.66
CA ALA A 357 -2.17 -3.26 6.46
C ALA A 357 -2.75 -1.84 6.41
N PHE A 358 -2.87 -1.28 5.22
CA PHE A 358 -3.48 0.02 5.02
C PHE A 358 -4.34 0.04 3.77
N THR A 359 -5.39 0.87 3.76
CA THR A 359 -6.22 1.07 2.59
C THR A 359 -5.72 2.22 1.74
N ALA A 360 -5.97 2.15 0.44
CA ALA A 360 -5.72 3.17 -0.55
C ALA A 360 -6.85 3.17 -1.57
N SER A 361 -7.10 4.29 -2.22
CA SER A 361 -8.01 4.41 -3.35
C SER A 361 -7.53 5.56 -4.22
N GLU A 362 -7.72 5.48 -5.54
CA GLU A 362 -7.24 6.53 -6.45
C GLU A 362 -7.79 7.89 -6.09
N PHE A 363 -9.04 7.95 -5.63
CA PHE A 363 -9.72 9.16 -5.16
C PHE A 363 -10.89 8.80 -4.23
N GLY A 364 -11.47 9.81 -3.59
CA GLY A 364 -12.79 9.77 -3.02
C GLY A 364 -13.86 10.15 -4.04
N ARG A 365 -15.15 10.22 -3.65
CA ARG A 365 -16.23 10.60 -4.55
C ARG A 365 -16.81 11.97 -4.19
N ALA A 366 -17.45 12.61 -5.17
CA ALA A 366 -18.15 13.87 -4.97
C ALA A 366 -19.29 13.71 -3.95
N LEU A 367 -19.55 14.73 -3.14
CA LEU A 367 -20.71 14.74 -2.23
C LEU A 367 -22.02 14.76 -2.97
N GLN A 368 -22.09 15.53 -4.06
CA GLN A 368 -23.29 15.68 -4.85
C GLN A 368 -23.67 14.39 -5.54
N SER A 369 -24.93 13.99 -5.44
CA SER A 369 -25.47 12.86 -6.20
C SER A 369 -25.62 13.21 -7.68
N ASN A 370 -25.40 12.23 -8.55
CA ASN A 370 -25.74 12.28 -9.97
C ASN A 370 -27.12 11.68 -10.27
N GLY A 371 -27.91 11.36 -9.23
CA GLY A 371 -29.25 10.76 -9.29
C GLY A 371 -29.34 9.35 -8.70
N ARG A 372 -28.29 8.52 -8.82
CA ARG A 372 -28.26 7.13 -8.28
C ARG A 372 -26.90 6.75 -7.71
N GLY A 373 -25.90 7.54 -7.97
CA GLY A 373 -24.52 7.39 -7.55
C GLY A 373 -23.84 8.73 -7.38
N SER A 374 -22.52 8.73 -7.48
CA SER A 374 -21.71 9.92 -7.31
C SER A 374 -20.53 9.92 -8.28
N ASP A 375 -20.13 11.09 -8.75
CA ASP A 375 -19.01 11.25 -9.66
C ASP A 375 -17.67 11.18 -8.94
N HIS A 376 -16.57 11.13 -9.69
CA HIS A 376 -15.20 11.11 -9.20
C HIS A 376 -14.92 12.34 -8.34
N GLY A 377 -14.23 12.12 -7.24
CA GLY A 377 -13.77 13.14 -6.31
C GLY A 377 -12.25 13.19 -6.20
N TRP A 378 -11.73 13.61 -5.05
CA TRP A 378 -10.30 13.78 -4.86
C TRP A 378 -9.82 13.08 -3.57
N GLY A 379 -9.87 13.75 -2.41
CA GLY A 379 -9.47 13.16 -1.14
C GLY A 379 -10.42 12.10 -0.61
N GLY A 380 -9.86 11.09 0.05
CA GLY A 380 -10.61 10.00 0.67
C GLY A 380 -10.13 9.70 2.10
N HIS A 381 -10.89 8.90 2.83
CA HIS A 381 -10.51 8.43 4.16
C HIS A 381 -9.92 7.03 4.09
N HIS A 382 -8.83 6.81 4.83
CA HIS A 382 -8.13 5.54 4.81
C HIS A 382 -7.92 4.99 6.22
N PHE A 383 -7.74 3.67 6.30
CA PHE A 383 -7.51 2.94 7.54
C PHE A 383 -6.12 2.35 7.54
N VAL A 384 -5.46 2.39 8.70
CA VAL A 384 -4.20 1.68 8.95
C VAL A 384 -4.45 0.70 10.08
N MET A 385 -4.12 -0.57 9.87
CA MET A 385 -4.38 -1.69 10.78
C MET A 385 -3.10 -2.44 11.11
N GLY A 386 -2.89 -2.75 12.38
CA GLY A 386 -1.76 -3.56 12.84
C GLY A 386 -1.57 -3.51 14.35
N GLY A 387 -0.75 -4.40 14.89
CA GLY A 387 -0.47 -4.41 16.33
C GLY A 387 0.37 -3.22 16.78
N ALA A 388 1.27 -2.70 15.91
CA ALA A 388 2.08 -1.51 16.15
C ALA A 388 1.37 -0.19 15.79
N VAL A 389 0.12 -0.24 15.35
CA VAL A 389 -0.66 0.95 15.03
C VAL A 389 -1.17 1.60 16.32
N GLN A 390 -0.99 2.91 16.45
CA GLN A 390 -1.64 3.72 17.49
C GLN A 390 -3.09 4.00 17.07
N GLY A 391 -3.92 3.00 17.24
CA GLY A 391 -5.31 2.99 16.81
C GLY A 391 -6.25 3.74 17.75
N ASN A 392 -7.56 3.64 17.45
CA ASN A 392 -8.62 4.44 18.08
C ASN A 392 -8.32 5.95 18.03
N ARG A 393 -7.69 6.40 16.93
CA ARG A 393 -7.35 7.80 16.70
C ARG A 393 -7.65 8.20 15.26
N LEU A 394 -7.86 9.50 15.08
CA LEU A 394 -7.93 10.13 13.78
C LEU A 394 -6.64 10.94 13.57
N TYR A 395 -6.03 10.77 12.41
CA TYR A 395 -4.84 11.49 11.97
C TYR A 395 -5.15 12.36 10.76
N GLY A 396 -4.46 13.49 10.66
CA GLY A 396 -4.77 14.52 9.68
C GLY A 396 -5.98 15.37 10.10
N LYS A 397 -6.48 16.18 9.18
CA LYS A 397 -7.64 17.05 9.40
C LYS A 397 -8.86 16.45 8.73
N PHE A 398 -9.90 16.16 9.52
CA PHE A 398 -11.19 15.75 8.98
C PHE A 398 -11.82 16.92 8.20
N PRO A 399 -12.23 16.74 6.93
CA PRO A 399 -12.74 17.82 6.11
C PRO A 399 -14.18 18.20 6.50
N THR A 400 -14.60 19.38 6.12
CA THR A 400 -16.00 19.81 6.22
C THR A 400 -16.83 19.09 5.16
N VAL A 401 -17.73 18.20 5.59
CA VAL A 401 -18.61 17.44 4.69
C VAL A 401 -19.82 18.26 4.32
N ALA A 402 -19.63 19.26 3.49
CA ALA A 402 -20.67 20.17 3.02
C ALA A 402 -20.35 20.71 1.63
N LEU A 403 -21.37 20.95 0.81
CA LEU A 403 -21.21 21.68 -0.45
C LEU A 403 -20.78 23.12 -0.16
N ASN A 404 -19.90 23.63 -1.00
CA ASN A 404 -19.28 24.93 -0.83
C ASN A 404 -18.46 25.12 0.45
N GLY A 405 -18.09 24.02 1.13
CA GLY A 405 -17.20 24.02 2.27
C GLY A 405 -15.76 24.44 1.91
N PRO A 406 -14.91 24.64 2.94
CA PRO A 406 -13.51 25.10 2.72
C PRO A 406 -12.64 24.12 1.92
N GLU A 407 -12.99 22.85 1.85
CA GLU A 407 -12.29 21.84 1.08
C GLU A 407 -13.00 21.49 -0.26
N ASP A 408 -14.15 22.08 -0.58
CA ASP A 408 -14.91 21.77 -1.80
C ASP A 408 -14.28 22.40 -3.05
N SER A 409 -13.76 21.58 -3.94
CA SER A 409 -13.24 22.03 -5.26
C SER A 409 -14.34 22.12 -6.35
N GLY A 410 -15.58 21.90 -5.97
CA GLY A 410 -16.78 21.88 -6.83
C GLY A 410 -17.50 20.53 -6.71
N GLN A 411 -18.82 20.55 -6.63
CA GLN A 411 -19.70 19.37 -6.47
C GLN A 411 -19.43 18.56 -5.20
N GLY A 412 -18.71 19.14 -4.21
CA GLY A 412 -18.29 18.42 -3.00
C GLY A 412 -17.12 17.45 -3.24
N ARG A 413 -16.29 17.70 -4.24
CA ARG A 413 -15.00 17.02 -4.40
C ARG A 413 -14.01 17.60 -3.41
N LEU A 414 -13.66 16.84 -2.39
CA LEU A 414 -12.90 17.35 -1.25
C LEU A 414 -11.40 17.45 -1.61
N ILE A 415 -10.85 18.66 -1.62
CA ILE A 415 -9.41 18.90 -1.71
C ILE A 415 -8.73 18.16 -0.56
N PRO A 416 -7.71 17.33 -0.82
CA PRO A 416 -7.04 16.60 0.25
C PRO A 416 -6.43 17.53 1.31
N THR A 417 -6.59 17.19 2.57
CA THR A 417 -5.94 17.86 3.71
C THR A 417 -4.69 17.12 4.17
N THR A 418 -4.46 15.93 3.64
CA THR A 418 -3.30 15.08 3.84
C THR A 418 -2.83 14.59 2.48
N SER A 419 -1.55 14.72 2.17
CA SER A 419 -0.99 14.18 0.93
C SER A 419 -0.73 12.67 1.04
N VAL A 420 -0.69 12.00 -0.10
CA VAL A 420 -0.23 10.60 -0.19
C VAL A 420 1.20 10.48 0.38
N ASP A 421 2.06 11.47 0.15
CA ASP A 421 3.43 11.51 0.66
C ASP A 421 3.46 11.48 2.19
N GLU A 422 2.69 12.33 2.88
CA GLU A 422 2.63 12.38 4.35
C GLU A 422 2.12 11.06 4.94
N TYR A 423 1.07 10.50 4.32
CA TYR A 423 0.50 9.21 4.73
C TYR A 423 1.51 8.08 4.59
N THR A 424 2.13 7.96 3.43
CA THR A 424 3.03 6.84 3.11
C THR A 424 4.41 6.97 3.73
N ALA A 425 4.89 8.20 4.02
CA ALA A 425 6.15 8.44 4.73
C ALA A 425 6.18 7.79 6.12
N THR A 426 5.06 7.85 6.85
CA THR A 426 4.94 7.20 8.16
C THR A 426 5.05 5.67 8.05
N LEU A 427 4.44 5.08 7.01
CA LEU A 427 4.53 3.65 6.71
C LEU A 427 5.95 3.24 6.28
N ALA A 428 6.58 4.03 5.40
CA ALA A 428 7.94 3.77 4.92
C ALA A 428 8.97 3.84 6.07
N ARG A 429 8.84 4.84 6.96
CA ARG A 429 9.69 4.97 8.17
C ARG A 429 9.52 3.75 9.09
N TRP A 430 8.28 3.35 9.38
CA TRP A 430 8.03 2.15 10.17
C TRP A 430 8.62 0.91 9.52
N PHE A 431 8.57 0.77 8.20
CA PHE A 431 9.12 -0.38 7.48
C PHE A 431 10.65 -0.43 7.53
N GLY A 432 11.33 0.69 7.76
CA GLY A 432 12.78 0.75 7.98
C GLY A 432 13.54 1.73 7.09
N VAL A 433 12.85 2.66 6.44
CA VAL A 433 13.50 3.74 5.67
C VAL A 433 13.99 4.81 6.62
N SER A 434 15.25 5.22 6.48
CA SER A 434 15.84 6.32 7.23
C SER A 434 15.33 7.68 6.73
N ASP A 435 15.47 8.72 7.55
CA ASP A 435 15.11 10.09 7.13
C ASP A 435 15.96 10.58 5.96
N SER A 436 17.22 10.15 5.88
CA SER A 436 18.12 10.47 4.76
C SER A 436 17.71 9.80 3.44
N ASP A 437 17.07 8.63 3.51
CA ASP A 437 16.66 7.86 2.34
C ASP A 437 15.22 8.16 1.90
N MET A 438 14.45 8.84 2.75
CA MET A 438 13.04 9.15 2.48
C MET A 438 12.82 9.92 1.17
N PRO A 439 13.68 10.89 0.76
CA PRO A 439 13.54 11.57 -0.53
C PRO A 439 13.70 10.65 -1.75
N TYR A 440 14.37 9.50 -1.62
CA TYR A 440 14.39 8.49 -2.69
C TYR A 440 13.05 7.79 -2.83
N VAL A 441 12.41 7.45 -1.70
CA VAL A 441 11.11 6.77 -1.71
C VAL A 441 9.99 7.74 -2.07
N LEU A 442 9.98 8.94 -1.51
CA LEU A 442 8.96 9.97 -1.66
C LEU A 442 9.60 11.33 -2.01
N PRO A 443 9.92 11.56 -3.29
CA PRO A 443 10.68 12.76 -3.70
C PRO A 443 9.94 14.09 -3.46
N ASN A 444 8.59 14.06 -3.38
CA ASN A 444 7.79 15.25 -3.16
C ASN A 444 7.52 15.55 -1.68
N LEU A 445 7.89 14.65 -0.76
CA LEU A 445 7.59 14.78 0.67
C LEU A 445 8.05 16.12 1.28
N GLY A 446 9.19 16.63 0.86
CA GLY A 446 9.72 17.91 1.35
C GLY A 446 8.86 19.14 1.03
N ARG A 447 7.80 18.99 0.23
CA ARG A 447 6.82 20.05 -0.08
C ARG A 447 5.70 20.14 0.96
N PHE A 448 5.64 19.18 1.88
CA PHE A 448 4.56 19.04 2.87
C PHE A 448 5.09 19.26 4.29
N PRO A 449 4.24 19.74 5.22
CA PRO A 449 4.68 20.08 6.57
C PRO A 449 4.97 18.86 7.45
N THR A 450 4.38 17.69 7.13
CA THR A 450 4.46 16.51 7.99
C THR A 450 5.17 15.37 7.28
N SER A 451 6.27 14.91 7.82
CA SER A 451 6.98 13.70 7.35
C SER A 451 6.68 12.45 8.18
N ASN A 452 5.98 12.61 9.32
CA ASN A 452 5.56 11.52 10.19
C ASN A 452 4.27 11.91 10.91
N MET A 453 3.18 11.26 10.54
CA MET A 453 1.86 11.51 11.16
C MET A 453 1.72 10.89 12.56
N GLY A 454 2.63 9.99 12.96
CA GLY A 454 2.64 9.41 14.30
C GLY A 454 1.65 8.27 14.55
N PHE A 455 1.05 7.68 13.51
CA PHE A 455 0.13 6.55 13.70
C PHE A 455 0.84 5.19 13.83
N MET A 456 2.16 5.15 13.73
CA MET A 456 2.97 3.95 14.01
C MET A 456 3.75 4.13 15.31
N GLY A 457 3.75 3.10 16.17
CA GLY A 457 4.48 3.02 17.43
C GLY A 457 5.74 2.17 17.34
#